data_0cd90779ee29569749e85525ccbce4b3
#
_entry.id   0cd90779ee29569749e85525ccbce4b3
#
_cell.length_a   1.000
_cell.length_b   1.000
_cell.length_c   1.000
_cell.angle_alpha   90.00
_cell.angle_beta   90.00
_cell.angle_gamma   90.00
#
_symmetry.space_group_name_H-M   'P 1'
#
loop_
_entity.id
_entity.type
_entity.pdbx_description
1 polymer ?
#
loop_
_entity_poly.entity_id
_entity_poly.type
_entity_poly.pdbx_seq_one_letter_code
_entity_poly.pdbx_strand_id
1 'polypeptide(L)'
;MFALIRLICCLTLGTGFLCISLPASAAERVWDKELRRYLTEKELNHLEFFMSEDEAVKIMLPKSSRIRKEVIQLTQEKKDLIQQRIGWKFPEDAFEVYVGETGERIDGYAMVHNTIGKYKPMTYMVGVDAEGACSDVELLVFRESRGSEVGKKRFNYQYQGKTVFDPIRINKDIINITGATMSVRSISAGVKRVLVLVDEFYLKPAGIGSDTVAAHKSDKGFFSSILGY
;
A
#
# COMPACT_ATOMS: atom_id res chain seq x y z
N MET A 1 -27.43 -8.34 -29.50
CA MET A 1 -28.44 -9.38 -29.72
C MET A 1 -29.05 -9.77 -28.38
N PHE A 2 -29.66 -8.77 -27.65
CA PHE A 2 -30.40 -8.97 -26.41
C PHE A 2 -31.41 -7.79 -26.23
N ALA A 3 -32.27 -7.65 -27.23
CA ALA A 3 -33.32 -6.64 -27.19
C ALA A 3 -34.56 -7.17 -27.94
N LEU A 4 -35.08 -8.33 -27.50
CA LEU A 4 -36.34 -8.85 -28.05
C LEU A 4 -37.05 -9.84 -27.12
N ILE A 5 -37.20 -9.50 -25.84
CA ILE A 5 -38.18 -10.16 -24.96
C ILE A 5 -38.80 -9.09 -24.05
N ARG A 6 -39.61 -8.21 -24.68
CA ARG A 6 -40.52 -7.30 -23.97
C ARG A 6 -41.68 -6.90 -24.90
N LEU A 7 -42.37 -7.89 -25.39
CA LEU A 7 -43.70 -7.62 -26.01
C LEU A 7 -44.42 -8.95 -26.26
N ILE A 8 -44.95 -9.57 -25.25
CA ILE A 8 -46.13 -10.45 -25.33
C ILE A 8 -46.50 -10.76 -23.86
N CYS A 9 -47.38 -9.94 -23.29
CA CYS A 9 -48.31 -10.27 -22.24
C CYS A 9 -49.15 -9.03 -21.88
N CYS A 10 -49.95 -8.61 -22.84
CA CYS A 10 -51.09 -7.73 -22.56
C CYS A 10 -52.27 -8.31 -23.38
N LEU A 11 -52.96 -9.25 -22.80
CA LEU A 11 -54.39 -9.52 -22.98
C LEU A 11 -54.73 -10.80 -22.21
N THR A 12 -55.25 -10.66 -21.00
CA THR A 12 -56.51 -11.30 -20.54
C THR A 12 -56.67 -11.13 -19.03
N LEU A 13 -57.82 -10.58 -18.66
CA LEU A 13 -58.58 -10.82 -17.42
C LEU A 13 -57.97 -10.42 -16.07
N GLY A 14 -58.44 -9.30 -15.56
CA GLY A 14 -58.81 -8.93 -14.18
C GLY A 14 -58.40 -9.85 -13.02
N THR A 15 -57.15 -9.79 -12.64
CA THR A 15 -56.69 -10.15 -11.30
C THR A 15 -55.60 -9.14 -10.93
N GLY A 16 -55.76 -8.49 -9.78
CA GLY A 16 -54.87 -7.45 -9.32
C GLY A 16 -53.41 -7.87 -9.35
N PHE A 17 -52.62 -7.22 -10.18
CA PHE A 17 -51.18 -7.38 -10.22
C PHE A 17 -50.61 -6.71 -8.96
N LEU A 18 -50.43 -7.52 -7.93
CA LEU A 18 -49.63 -7.13 -6.76
C LEU A 18 -48.22 -6.86 -7.28
N CYS A 19 -47.88 -5.60 -7.56
CA CYS A 19 -46.50 -5.19 -7.74
C CYS A 19 -45.75 -5.48 -6.44
N ILE A 20 -45.15 -6.65 -6.34
CA ILE A 20 -44.15 -6.91 -5.33
C ILE A 20 -42.94 -6.05 -5.75
N SER A 21 -42.87 -4.84 -5.21
CA SER A 21 -41.66 -4.07 -5.22
C SER A 21 -40.62 -4.92 -4.45
N LEU A 22 -39.69 -5.55 -5.18
CA LEU A 22 -38.52 -6.13 -4.55
C LEU A 22 -37.89 -5.03 -3.67
N PRO A 23 -37.60 -5.31 -2.40
CA PRO A 23 -36.96 -4.32 -1.56
C PRO A 23 -35.64 -3.93 -2.25
N ALA A 24 -35.45 -2.63 -2.43
CA ALA A 24 -34.16 -2.10 -2.82
C ALA A 24 -33.10 -2.80 -1.94
N SER A 25 -32.09 -3.38 -2.57
CA SER A 25 -30.97 -4.02 -1.89
C SER A 25 -30.62 -3.21 -0.64
N ALA A 26 -30.73 -3.83 0.53
CA ALA A 26 -30.41 -3.16 1.78
C ALA A 26 -28.95 -2.69 1.68
N ALA A 27 -28.76 -1.41 1.45
CA ALA A 27 -27.41 -0.83 1.39
C ALA A 27 -26.70 -1.22 2.69
N GLU A 28 -25.55 -1.84 2.57
CA GLU A 28 -24.76 -2.31 3.71
C GLU A 28 -24.49 -1.12 4.64
N ARG A 29 -25.10 -1.12 5.81
CA ARG A 29 -24.98 -0.03 6.77
C ARG A 29 -23.75 -0.24 7.62
N VAL A 30 -22.73 0.59 7.43
CA VAL A 30 -21.50 0.56 8.22
C VAL A 30 -21.64 1.47 9.42
N TRP A 31 -21.50 0.90 10.64
CA TRP A 31 -21.51 1.64 11.90
C TRP A 31 -20.13 2.23 12.20
N ASP A 32 -20.03 3.55 12.34
CA ASP A 32 -18.82 4.23 12.80
C ASP A 32 -18.81 4.35 14.33
N LYS A 33 -17.89 3.65 14.98
CA LYS A 33 -17.78 3.63 16.45
C LYS A 33 -17.34 4.98 17.05
N GLU A 34 -16.56 5.77 16.32
CA GLU A 34 -16.08 7.07 16.79
C GLU A 34 -17.17 8.13 16.68
N LEU A 35 -17.91 8.13 15.56
CA LEU A 35 -19.03 9.05 15.36
C LEU A 35 -20.31 8.59 16.05
N ARG A 36 -20.36 7.35 16.54
CA ARG A 36 -21.53 6.71 17.17
C ARG A 36 -22.80 6.81 16.29
N ARG A 37 -22.63 6.63 14.98
CA ARG A 37 -23.72 6.63 13.98
C ARG A 37 -23.36 5.78 12.76
N TYR A 38 -24.37 5.48 11.95
CA TYR A 38 -24.12 4.88 10.64
C TYR A 38 -23.54 5.90 9.66
N LEU A 39 -22.62 5.43 8.80
CA LEU A 39 -22.10 6.22 7.69
C LEU A 39 -23.23 6.50 6.68
N THR A 40 -23.21 7.67 6.11
CA THR A 40 -24.10 8.06 5.02
C THR A 40 -23.66 7.41 3.71
N GLU A 41 -24.57 7.28 2.75
CA GLU A 41 -24.25 6.77 1.41
C GLU A 41 -23.14 7.61 0.72
N LYS A 42 -23.16 8.93 0.91
CA LYS A 42 -22.11 9.82 0.41
C LYS A 42 -20.73 9.50 1.01
N GLU A 43 -20.67 9.22 2.31
CA GLU A 43 -19.42 8.82 2.98
C GLU A 43 -18.98 7.42 2.51
N LEU A 44 -19.93 6.51 2.28
CA LEU A 44 -19.64 5.18 1.77
C LEU A 44 -19.16 5.19 0.32
N ASN A 45 -19.59 6.14 -0.49
CA ASN A 45 -19.23 6.25 -1.91
C ASN A 45 -18.15 7.30 -2.18
N HIS A 46 -17.52 7.83 -1.14
CA HIS A 46 -16.44 8.79 -1.31
C HIS A 46 -15.23 8.17 -2.05
N LEU A 47 -14.73 8.90 -3.03
CA LEU A 47 -13.53 8.55 -3.79
C LEU A 47 -12.78 9.84 -4.12
N GLU A 48 -11.54 9.91 -3.68
CA GLU A 48 -10.60 10.99 -3.99
C GLU A 48 -9.44 10.41 -4.81
N PHE A 49 -9.29 10.90 -6.02
CA PHE A 49 -8.22 10.51 -6.93
C PHE A 49 -7.14 11.59 -6.88
N PHE A 50 -5.92 11.22 -6.53
CA PHE A 50 -4.78 12.12 -6.41
C PHE A 50 -3.92 12.13 -7.68
N MET A 51 -3.54 10.94 -8.15
CA MET A 51 -2.74 10.79 -9.36
C MET A 51 -2.83 9.36 -9.94
N SER A 52 -2.44 9.23 -11.19
CA SER A 52 -2.32 7.93 -11.86
C SER A 52 -1.06 7.17 -11.41
N GLU A 53 -1.05 5.85 -11.66
CA GLU A 53 0.12 5.00 -11.40
C GLU A 53 1.32 5.45 -12.23
N ASP A 54 1.11 5.81 -13.51
CA ASP A 54 2.18 6.27 -14.40
C ASP A 54 2.81 7.60 -13.96
N GLU A 55 2.01 8.51 -13.39
CA GLU A 55 2.51 9.76 -12.81
C GLU A 55 3.33 9.48 -11.55
N ALA A 56 2.83 8.60 -10.68
CA ALA A 56 3.51 8.23 -9.46
C ALA A 56 4.86 7.53 -9.75
N VAL A 57 4.91 6.63 -10.72
CA VAL A 57 6.17 5.96 -11.13
C VAL A 57 7.24 6.97 -11.53
N LYS A 58 6.87 8.00 -12.30
CA LYS A 58 7.81 9.09 -12.69
C LYS A 58 8.30 9.92 -11.51
N ILE A 59 7.45 10.11 -10.50
CA ILE A 59 7.81 10.81 -9.26
C ILE A 59 8.78 9.95 -8.43
N MET A 60 8.54 8.63 -8.34
CA MET A 60 9.38 7.73 -7.56
C MET A 60 10.74 7.47 -8.21
N LEU A 61 10.81 7.45 -9.54
CA LEU A 61 12.00 7.11 -10.32
C LEU A 61 12.41 8.24 -11.29
N PRO A 62 12.61 9.48 -10.79
CA PRO A 62 12.76 10.66 -11.65
C PRO A 62 14.08 10.71 -12.43
N LYS A 63 15.08 9.95 -12.02
CA LYS A 63 16.42 9.91 -12.63
C LYS A 63 16.59 8.78 -13.63
N SER A 64 15.66 7.82 -13.66
CA SER A 64 15.80 6.63 -14.47
C SER A 64 15.53 6.89 -15.94
N SER A 65 16.48 6.50 -16.77
CA SER A 65 16.33 6.56 -18.25
C SER A 65 15.44 5.46 -18.80
N ARG A 66 15.30 4.36 -18.05
CA ARG A 66 14.46 3.22 -18.34
C ARG A 66 13.74 2.76 -17.07
N ILE A 67 12.48 2.41 -17.21
CA ILE A 67 11.68 1.79 -16.13
C ILE A 67 11.11 0.50 -16.68
N ARG A 68 11.36 -0.61 -15.98
CA ARG A 68 10.77 -1.91 -16.30
C ARG A 68 9.88 -2.38 -15.16
N LYS A 69 8.81 -3.06 -15.49
CA LYS A 69 7.87 -3.65 -14.54
C LYS A 69 8.14 -5.15 -14.44
N GLU A 70 8.35 -5.64 -13.27
CA GLU A 70 8.56 -7.05 -12.95
C GLU A 70 7.44 -7.60 -12.08
N VAL A 71 7.12 -8.88 -12.27
CA VAL A 71 6.21 -9.64 -11.41
C VAL A 71 7.02 -10.71 -10.69
N ILE A 72 7.09 -10.60 -9.38
CA ILE A 72 7.80 -11.56 -8.54
C ILE A 72 6.80 -12.56 -7.96
N GLN A 73 6.96 -13.84 -8.30
CA GLN A 73 6.18 -14.94 -7.71
C GLN A 73 6.79 -15.36 -6.38
N LEU A 74 5.94 -15.60 -5.40
CA LEU A 74 6.36 -15.96 -4.04
C LEU A 74 6.17 -17.45 -3.78
N THR A 75 7.24 -18.12 -3.37
CA THR A 75 7.14 -19.45 -2.76
C THR A 75 6.63 -19.34 -1.33
N GLN A 76 6.08 -20.43 -0.78
CA GLN A 76 5.62 -20.43 0.61
C GLN A 76 6.74 -20.09 1.60
N GLU A 77 7.95 -20.61 1.37
CA GLU A 77 9.12 -20.30 2.18
C GLU A 77 9.44 -18.78 2.22
N LYS A 78 9.38 -18.12 1.05
CA LYS A 78 9.58 -16.66 0.97
C LYS A 78 8.48 -15.89 1.67
N LYS A 79 7.24 -16.33 1.56
CA LYS A 79 6.12 -15.73 2.31
C LYS A 79 6.33 -15.82 3.82
N ASP A 80 6.74 -16.98 4.33
CA ASP A 80 6.97 -17.20 5.75
C ASP A 80 8.12 -16.32 6.27
N LEU A 81 9.20 -16.19 5.50
CA LEU A 81 10.30 -15.29 5.79
C LEU A 81 9.84 -13.81 5.84
N ILE A 82 9.06 -13.37 4.86
CA ILE A 82 8.53 -12.01 4.82
C ILE A 82 7.61 -11.78 6.03
N GLN A 83 6.70 -12.70 6.33
CA GLN A 83 5.79 -12.62 7.47
C GLN A 83 6.55 -12.49 8.80
N GLN A 84 7.63 -13.25 8.97
CA GLN A 84 8.48 -13.15 10.15
C GLN A 84 9.12 -11.76 10.27
N ARG A 85 9.59 -11.18 9.17
CA ARG A 85 10.24 -9.87 9.16
C ARG A 85 9.27 -8.70 9.38
N ILE A 86 8.08 -8.75 8.78
CA ILE A 86 7.07 -7.68 8.90
C ILE A 86 6.21 -7.83 10.16
N GLY A 87 6.06 -9.03 10.70
CA GLY A 87 5.30 -9.32 11.92
C GLY A 87 3.79 -9.50 11.70
N TRP A 88 3.30 -9.68 10.47
CA TRP A 88 1.89 -10.00 10.14
C TRP A 88 1.79 -10.83 8.87
N LYS A 89 0.58 -11.35 8.60
CA LYS A 89 0.34 -12.22 7.45
C LYS A 89 0.60 -11.52 6.12
N PHE A 90 1.18 -12.25 5.19
CA PHE A 90 1.40 -11.84 3.81
C PHE A 90 0.61 -12.79 2.89
N PRO A 91 -0.62 -12.44 2.52
CA PRO A 91 -1.50 -13.34 1.77
C PRO A 91 -1.20 -13.39 0.27
N GLU A 92 -0.49 -12.41 -0.27
CA GLU A 92 -0.23 -12.27 -1.69
C GLU A 92 0.69 -13.39 -2.20
N ASP A 93 0.39 -13.92 -3.41
CA ASP A 93 1.19 -14.94 -4.10
C ASP A 93 2.24 -14.32 -5.02
N ALA A 94 2.04 -13.06 -5.39
CA ALA A 94 2.94 -12.30 -6.24
C ALA A 94 2.85 -10.81 -5.91
N PHE A 95 3.85 -10.05 -6.35
CA PHE A 95 3.84 -8.58 -6.30
C PHE A 95 4.52 -8.00 -7.53
N GLU A 96 4.14 -6.77 -7.87
CA GLU A 96 4.69 -6.03 -8.99
C GLU A 96 5.66 -4.97 -8.50
N VAL A 97 6.81 -4.86 -9.18
CA VAL A 97 7.86 -3.88 -8.87
C VAL A 97 8.22 -3.12 -10.13
N TYR A 98 8.27 -1.81 -10.04
CA TYR A 98 8.91 -0.96 -11.03
C TYR A 98 10.37 -0.79 -10.65
N VAL A 99 11.27 -1.16 -11.56
CA VAL A 99 12.72 -1.03 -11.39
C VAL A 99 13.19 0.07 -12.33
N GLY A 100 13.78 1.11 -11.74
CA GLY A 100 14.35 2.23 -12.46
C GLY A 100 15.84 2.03 -12.72
N GLU A 101 16.27 2.29 -13.97
CA GLU A 101 17.64 2.02 -14.43
C GLU A 101 18.20 3.18 -15.24
N THR A 102 19.50 3.43 -15.10
CA THR A 102 20.29 4.31 -15.97
C THR A 102 21.54 3.56 -16.43
N GLY A 103 21.53 3.13 -17.69
CA GLY A 103 22.53 2.19 -18.20
C GLY A 103 22.41 0.84 -17.50
N GLU A 104 23.49 0.38 -16.88
CA GLU A 104 23.52 -0.86 -16.09
C GLU A 104 23.24 -0.65 -14.60
N ARG A 105 23.14 0.59 -14.17
CA ARG A 105 22.92 0.93 -12.75
C ARG A 105 21.42 0.98 -12.43
N ILE A 106 21.05 0.34 -11.33
CA ILE A 106 19.72 0.49 -10.74
C ILE A 106 19.67 1.81 -9.96
N ASP A 107 18.68 2.64 -10.25
CA ASP A 107 18.47 3.93 -9.59
C ASP A 107 17.50 3.83 -8.40
N GLY A 108 16.64 2.81 -8.40
CA GLY A 108 15.68 2.58 -7.34
C GLY A 108 14.52 1.68 -7.77
N TYR A 109 13.57 1.57 -6.88
CA TYR A 109 12.40 0.68 -6.99
C TYR A 109 11.14 1.45 -6.63
N ALA A 110 10.01 1.06 -7.22
CA ALA A 110 8.71 1.56 -6.80
C ALA A 110 7.67 0.44 -6.81
N MET A 111 6.76 0.46 -5.83
CA MET A 111 5.71 -0.54 -5.72
C MET A 111 4.38 0.12 -5.41
N VAL A 112 3.34 -0.25 -6.16
CA VAL A 112 1.95 0.06 -5.79
C VAL A 112 1.53 -0.88 -4.67
N HIS A 113 0.89 -0.33 -3.67
CA HIS A 113 0.37 -1.11 -2.56
C HIS A 113 -1.06 -0.70 -2.21
N ASN A 114 -1.87 -1.70 -1.87
CA ASN A 114 -3.24 -1.51 -1.43
C ASN A 114 -3.36 -1.96 0.02
N THR A 115 -3.87 -1.09 0.89
CA THR A 115 -4.16 -1.44 2.28
C THR A 115 -5.53 -0.92 2.68
N ILE A 116 -6.14 -1.56 3.64
CA ILE A 116 -7.41 -1.08 4.18
C ILE A 116 -7.11 -0.01 5.22
N GLY A 117 -7.71 1.17 5.07
CA GLY A 117 -7.72 2.23 6.06
C GLY A 117 -8.61 1.84 7.26
N LYS A 118 -9.66 2.60 7.51
CA LYS A 118 -10.65 2.23 8.54
C LYS A 118 -11.68 1.23 7.99
N TYR A 119 -12.21 1.47 6.80
CA TYR A 119 -13.27 0.66 6.18
C TYR A 119 -13.00 0.29 4.73
N LYS A 120 -12.23 1.10 4.00
CA LYS A 120 -12.03 0.95 2.56
C LYS A 120 -10.56 0.93 2.18
N PRO A 121 -10.22 0.34 1.02
CA PRO A 121 -8.85 0.29 0.56
C PRO A 121 -8.35 1.67 0.13
N MET A 122 -7.10 1.95 0.48
CA MET A 122 -6.27 3.04 -0.06
C MET A 122 -5.25 2.44 -1.01
N THR A 123 -5.02 3.12 -2.12
CA THR A 123 -3.98 2.78 -3.09
C THR A 123 -2.89 3.84 -3.01
N TYR A 124 -1.64 3.43 -2.83
CA TYR A 124 -0.49 4.33 -2.78
C TYR A 124 0.73 3.65 -3.38
N MET A 125 1.71 4.46 -3.74
CA MET A 125 3.00 4.00 -4.23
C MET A 125 4.09 4.33 -3.22
N VAL A 126 5.02 3.41 -3.05
CA VAL A 126 6.23 3.59 -2.23
C VAL A 126 7.43 3.49 -3.13
N GLY A 127 8.27 4.52 -3.11
CA GLY A 127 9.57 4.53 -3.76
C GLY A 127 10.66 4.09 -2.78
N VAL A 128 11.65 3.39 -3.29
CA VAL A 128 12.85 2.95 -2.55
C VAL A 128 14.06 3.25 -3.41
N ASP A 129 15.07 3.87 -2.85
CA ASP A 129 16.32 4.13 -3.56
C ASP A 129 17.16 2.87 -3.77
N ALA A 130 18.29 3.00 -4.46
CA ALA A 130 19.18 1.88 -4.75
C ALA A 130 19.83 1.28 -3.48
N GLU A 131 19.90 2.05 -2.41
CA GLU A 131 20.49 1.66 -1.12
C GLU A 131 19.46 1.07 -0.14
N GLY A 132 18.17 1.06 -0.50
CA GLY A 132 17.10 0.46 0.30
C GLY A 132 16.42 1.40 1.29
N ALA A 133 16.62 2.71 1.16
CA ALA A 133 15.86 3.68 1.91
C ALA A 133 14.61 4.12 1.16
N CYS A 134 13.53 4.38 1.89
CA CYS A 134 12.32 4.95 1.32
C CYS A 134 12.61 6.33 0.71
N SER A 135 12.42 6.48 -0.59
CA SER A 135 12.63 7.74 -1.28
C SER A 135 11.40 8.66 -1.19
N ASP A 136 10.21 8.11 -1.34
CA ASP A 136 8.95 8.86 -1.23
C ASP A 136 7.74 7.92 -1.06
N VAL A 137 6.60 8.51 -0.68
CA VAL A 137 5.30 7.84 -0.61
C VAL A 137 4.24 8.74 -1.22
N GLU A 138 3.47 8.25 -2.19
CA GLU A 138 2.39 8.98 -2.84
C GLU A 138 1.07 8.24 -2.73
N LEU A 139 0.05 8.91 -2.26
CA LEU A 139 -1.32 8.41 -2.27
C LEU A 139 -1.91 8.57 -3.67
N LEU A 140 -2.40 7.48 -4.26
CA LEU A 140 -2.99 7.47 -5.60
C LEU A 140 -4.52 7.60 -5.52
N VAL A 141 -5.13 6.76 -4.70
CA VAL A 141 -6.59 6.73 -4.54
C VAL A 141 -6.96 6.53 -3.08
N PHE A 142 -7.82 7.40 -2.58
CA PHE A 142 -8.38 7.33 -1.25
C PHE A 142 -9.91 7.17 -1.33
N ARG A 143 -10.46 6.24 -0.57
CA ARG A 143 -11.88 5.85 -0.71
C ARG A 143 -12.69 6.08 0.57
N GLU A 144 -12.12 6.77 1.54
CA GLU A 144 -12.82 7.12 2.78
C GLU A 144 -13.11 8.61 2.83
N SER A 145 -14.17 9.00 3.52
CA SER A 145 -14.58 10.41 3.65
C SER A 145 -13.70 11.23 4.59
N ARG A 146 -12.77 10.58 5.30
CA ARG A 146 -11.87 11.22 6.28
C ARG A 146 -10.51 10.57 6.25
N GLY A 147 -9.48 11.35 6.59
CA GLY A 147 -8.12 10.86 6.72
C GLY A 147 -7.29 10.97 5.44
N SER A 148 -7.77 11.67 4.41
CA SER A 148 -7.01 11.93 3.17
C SER A 148 -5.75 12.77 3.43
N GLU A 149 -5.60 13.35 4.62
CA GLU A 149 -4.38 14.05 5.07
C GLU A 149 -3.13 13.17 5.00
N VAL A 150 -3.28 11.84 5.02
CA VAL A 150 -2.18 10.89 4.80
C VAL A 150 -1.58 10.98 3.39
N GLY A 151 -2.28 11.60 2.43
CA GLY A 151 -1.78 11.90 1.08
C GLY A 151 -0.99 13.20 0.98
N LYS A 152 -0.93 14.01 2.05
CA LYS A 152 -0.18 15.27 2.01
C LYS A 152 1.32 15.03 2.06
N LYS A 153 2.08 15.65 1.16
CA LYS A 153 3.55 15.58 1.14
C LYS A 153 4.18 15.83 2.50
N ARG A 154 3.69 16.84 3.25
CA ARG A 154 4.18 17.15 4.60
C ARG A 154 4.08 15.96 5.55
N PHE A 155 3.05 15.12 5.41
CA PHE A 155 2.91 13.91 6.22
C PHE A 155 3.85 12.82 5.71
N ASN A 156 3.88 12.58 4.39
CA ASN A 156 4.65 11.50 3.78
C ASN A 156 6.16 11.71 3.89
N TYR A 157 6.62 12.97 4.01
CA TYR A 157 8.02 13.29 4.21
C TYR A 157 8.69 12.54 5.37
N GLN A 158 7.93 12.16 6.42
CA GLN A 158 8.46 11.41 7.55
C GLN A 158 8.90 9.97 7.21
N TYR A 159 8.50 9.44 6.06
CA TYR A 159 8.95 8.12 5.59
C TYR A 159 10.28 8.19 4.84
N GLN A 160 10.66 9.36 4.33
CA GLN A 160 11.90 9.51 3.56
C GLN A 160 13.13 9.16 4.40
N GLY A 161 14.06 8.41 3.78
CA GLY A 161 15.27 7.91 4.41
C GLY A 161 15.07 6.74 5.36
N LYS A 162 13.82 6.29 5.62
CA LYS A 162 13.59 5.11 6.45
C LYS A 162 13.93 3.82 5.72
N THR A 163 14.46 2.87 6.47
CA THR A 163 14.97 1.59 5.98
C THR A 163 14.29 0.41 6.66
N VAL A 164 14.68 -0.81 6.31
CA VAL A 164 14.22 -2.04 6.98
C VAL A 164 14.57 -2.10 8.47
N PHE A 165 15.52 -1.29 8.94
CA PHE A 165 15.90 -1.25 10.35
C PHE A 165 15.02 -0.34 11.19
N ASP A 166 14.30 0.58 10.57
CA ASP A 166 13.42 1.52 11.27
C ASP A 166 12.13 0.85 11.72
N PRO A 167 11.57 1.23 12.88
CA PRO A 167 10.30 0.71 13.38
C PRO A 167 9.13 0.98 12.44
N ILE A 168 9.07 2.16 11.84
CA ILE A 168 7.98 2.69 11.00
C ILE A 168 6.63 2.50 11.70
N ARG A 169 6.53 3.01 12.93
CA ARG A 169 5.38 2.84 13.82
C ARG A 169 4.96 4.15 14.46
N ILE A 170 3.64 4.34 14.57
CA ILE A 170 3.04 5.46 15.32
C ILE A 170 3.60 5.47 16.74
N ASN A 171 3.87 6.66 17.26
CA ASN A 171 4.43 6.95 18.59
C ASN A 171 5.86 6.42 18.82
N LYS A 172 6.53 5.95 17.76
CA LYS A 172 7.96 5.65 17.79
C LYS A 172 8.70 6.63 16.88
N ASP A 173 8.49 6.51 15.59
CA ASP A 173 9.19 7.26 14.55
C ASP A 173 8.24 7.79 13.46
N ILE A 174 6.92 7.61 13.66
CA ILE A 174 5.86 8.14 12.82
C ILE A 174 4.89 8.96 13.69
N ILE A 175 4.66 10.20 13.28
CA ILE A 175 3.68 11.11 13.89
C ILE A 175 2.29 10.72 13.40
N ASN A 176 1.36 10.60 14.34
CA ASN A 176 -0.03 10.27 14.01
C ASN A 176 -0.80 11.51 13.52
N ILE A 177 -1.86 11.26 12.76
CA ILE A 177 -2.88 12.26 12.39
C ILE A 177 -4.14 11.94 13.18
N THR A 178 -4.61 12.93 13.97
CA THR A 178 -5.87 12.80 14.71
C THR A 178 -7.04 12.54 13.75
N GLY A 179 -7.81 11.50 14.02
CA GLY A 179 -8.92 11.08 13.14
C GLY A 179 -8.52 10.18 11.96
N ALA A 180 -7.21 10.00 11.68
CA ALA A 180 -6.70 9.16 10.58
C ALA A 180 -5.76 8.03 11.06
N THR A 181 -5.80 7.66 12.32
CA THR A 181 -4.88 6.68 12.94
C THR A 181 -4.83 5.35 12.20
N MET A 182 -5.96 4.85 11.72
CA MET A 182 -6.00 3.59 10.98
C MET A 182 -5.28 3.73 9.63
N SER A 183 -5.52 4.82 8.90
CA SER A 183 -4.87 5.11 7.62
C SER A 183 -3.36 5.27 7.80
N VAL A 184 -2.91 6.02 8.83
CA VAL A 184 -1.47 6.17 9.17
C VAL A 184 -0.84 4.81 9.48
N ARG A 185 -1.50 3.98 10.30
CA ARG A 185 -1.00 2.65 10.64
C ARG A 185 -0.89 1.76 9.41
N SER A 186 -1.89 1.79 8.54
CA SER A 186 -1.93 0.97 7.32
C SER A 186 -0.85 1.38 6.31
N ILE A 187 -0.64 2.69 6.06
CA ILE A 187 0.45 3.17 5.20
C ILE A 187 1.81 2.81 5.80
N SER A 188 2.02 3.04 7.10
CA SER A 188 3.28 2.71 7.77
C SER A 188 3.62 1.22 7.65
N ALA A 189 2.62 0.35 7.83
CA ALA A 189 2.79 -1.09 7.63
C ALA A 189 3.13 -1.44 6.18
N GLY A 190 2.49 -0.79 5.20
CA GLY A 190 2.78 -1.01 3.79
C GLY A 190 4.17 -0.51 3.38
N VAL A 191 4.59 0.67 3.88
CA VAL A 191 5.97 1.15 3.66
C VAL A 191 6.98 0.12 4.19
N LYS A 192 6.80 -0.36 5.42
CA LYS A 192 7.67 -1.41 5.99
C LYS A 192 7.69 -2.67 5.13
N ARG A 193 6.53 -3.09 4.62
CA ARG A 193 6.40 -4.25 3.72
C ARG A 193 7.21 -4.06 2.44
N VAL A 194 7.07 -2.91 1.78
CA VAL A 194 7.79 -2.62 0.52
C VAL A 194 9.29 -2.63 0.74
N LEU A 195 9.78 -2.00 1.82
CA LEU A 195 11.21 -2.01 2.16
C LEU A 195 11.73 -3.42 2.38
N VAL A 196 10.98 -4.28 3.08
CA VAL A 196 11.37 -5.68 3.29
C VAL A 196 11.38 -6.47 1.99
N LEU A 197 10.41 -6.26 1.09
CA LEU A 197 10.36 -6.91 -0.22
C LEU A 197 11.55 -6.52 -1.10
N VAL A 198 11.86 -5.23 -1.18
CA VAL A 198 13.03 -4.75 -1.94
C VAL A 198 14.32 -5.32 -1.36
N ASP A 199 14.47 -5.32 -0.04
CA ASP A 199 15.64 -5.88 0.62
C ASP A 199 15.83 -7.38 0.31
N GLU A 200 14.77 -8.20 0.42
CA GLU A 200 14.82 -9.65 0.20
C GLU A 200 15.06 -10.05 -1.26
N PHE A 201 14.48 -9.32 -2.21
CA PHE A 201 14.49 -9.74 -3.60
C PHE A 201 15.52 -9.03 -4.48
N TYR A 202 16.00 -7.89 -4.05
CA TYR A 202 16.95 -7.08 -4.84
C TYR A 202 18.26 -6.80 -4.10
N LEU A 203 18.20 -6.29 -2.87
CA LEU A 203 19.41 -5.83 -2.19
C LEU A 203 20.24 -6.97 -1.62
N LYS A 204 19.64 -7.96 -0.97
CA LYS A 204 20.37 -9.14 -0.48
C LYS A 204 21.02 -9.94 -1.60
N PRO A 205 20.33 -10.25 -2.72
CA PRO A 205 20.96 -10.91 -3.85
C PRO A 205 22.11 -10.11 -4.48
N ALA A 206 22.05 -8.78 -4.41
CA ALA A 206 23.12 -7.89 -4.87
C ALA A 206 24.26 -7.70 -3.85
N GLY A 207 24.18 -8.33 -2.66
CA GLY A 207 25.20 -8.22 -1.62
C GLY A 207 25.23 -6.89 -0.85
N ILE A 208 24.16 -6.09 -0.94
CA ILE A 208 24.04 -4.78 -0.26
C ILE A 208 22.85 -4.74 0.73
N GLY A 209 22.19 -5.87 0.93
CA GLY A 209 21.00 -5.97 1.79
C GLY A 209 21.31 -5.96 3.28
N SER A 210 20.24 -6.06 4.07
CA SER A 210 20.25 -5.96 5.54
C SER A 210 21.23 -6.90 6.22
N ASP A 211 21.48 -8.09 5.66
CA ASP A 211 22.37 -9.09 6.23
C ASP A 211 23.84 -8.62 6.18
N THR A 212 24.24 -8.01 5.07
CA THR A 212 25.59 -7.44 4.88
C THR A 212 25.82 -6.25 5.80
N VAL A 213 24.82 -5.37 5.94
CA VAL A 213 24.91 -4.21 6.84
C VAL A 213 24.97 -4.65 8.31
N ALA A 214 24.22 -5.68 8.69
CA ALA A 214 24.27 -6.24 10.04
C ALA A 214 25.64 -6.85 10.36
N ALA A 215 26.24 -7.62 9.43
CA ALA A 215 27.57 -8.17 9.57
C ALA A 215 28.63 -7.07 9.77
N HIS A 216 28.59 -6.01 8.96
CA HIS A 216 29.54 -4.90 9.05
C HIS A 216 29.41 -4.09 10.36
N LYS A 217 28.20 -3.94 10.92
CA LYS A 217 27.98 -3.35 12.25
C LYS A 217 28.52 -4.24 13.37
N SER A 218 28.37 -5.56 13.24
CA SER A 218 28.91 -6.53 14.20
C SER A 218 30.45 -6.46 14.26
N ASP A 219 31.10 -6.42 13.10
CA ASP A 219 32.54 -6.32 13.02
C ASP A 219 33.10 -5.01 13.63
N LYS A 220 32.44 -3.87 13.34
CA LYS A 220 32.85 -2.58 13.94
C LYS A 220 32.68 -2.59 15.47
N GLY A 221 31.59 -3.17 15.99
CA GLY A 221 31.36 -3.33 17.42
C GLY A 221 32.42 -4.22 18.09
N PHE A 222 32.81 -5.30 17.43
CA PHE A 222 33.85 -6.22 17.88
C PHE A 222 35.21 -5.52 17.94
N PHE A 223 35.62 -4.82 16.89
CA PHE A 223 36.89 -4.09 16.85
C PHE A 223 36.95 -2.95 17.87
N SER A 224 35.85 -2.21 18.10
CA SER A 224 35.83 -1.14 19.10
C SER A 224 35.97 -1.69 20.54
N SER A 225 35.42 -2.88 20.81
CA SER A 225 35.53 -3.53 22.12
C SER A 225 36.95 -4.08 22.38
N ILE A 226 37.72 -4.39 21.31
CA ILE A 226 39.13 -4.87 21.43
C ILE A 226 40.11 -3.70 21.57
N LEU A 227 39.84 -2.57 20.94
CA LEU A 227 40.72 -1.41 20.89
C LEU A 227 40.55 -0.41 22.05
N GLY A 228 39.56 -0.60 22.92
CA GLY A 228 39.41 0.12 24.20
C GLY A 228 39.24 1.63 24.10
N TYR A 229 38.44 2.13 23.08
CA TYR A 229 38.03 3.53 22.97
C TYR A 229 36.57 3.70 23.28
#